data_8fc5d9380fc188d7f7d9846ace5a391f
#
_entry.id   8fc5d9380fc188d7f7d9846ace5a391f
#
_cell.length_a   1.000
_cell.length_b   1.000
_cell.length_c   1.000
_cell.angle_alpha   90.00
_cell.angle_beta   90.00
_cell.angle_gamma   90.00
#
_symmetry.space_group_name_H-M   'P 1'
#
loop_
_entity.id
_entity.type
_entity.pdbx_description
1 polymer ?
#
loop_
_entity_poly.entity_id
_entity_poly.type
_entity_poly.pdbx_seq_one_letter_code
_entity_poly.pdbx_strand_id
1 'polypeptide(L)'
;MCGRYVSTRSPEDLSGLFQTAPPDVGEAPEPSWNVAPTDTVWAVLERADRESGLLERRLRPLRWGLVPSWSKSLADGARMINARVETVHEKPAFRRAFAKRRCLLPADGFYEWQSVPASGAAKAYKQPYFIRPEGEEVMAMAGLYEFWRDPAVADDDAPTAWWATCTIITTEATDSAGRVHPRMPLALAPADYEAWLDPSHEDPEELRALLAAPAGGRLDVRAVSTAVNNVRNNGPELLAEPSAPGR
;
A
#
# COMPACT_ATOMS: atom_id res chain seq x y z
N MET A 1 8.22 -5.46 7.50
CA MET A 1 6.93 -4.76 7.28
C MET A 1 7.10 -3.88 6.07
N CYS A 2 6.19 -3.97 5.09
CA CYS A 2 6.26 -3.13 3.89
C CYS A 2 6.27 -1.64 4.27
N GLY A 3 7.41 -1.01 4.17
CA GLY A 3 7.61 0.40 4.49
C GLY A 3 8.03 1.23 3.30
N ARG A 4 8.14 0.62 2.12
CA ARG A 4 8.56 1.27 0.88
C ARG A 4 8.12 0.46 -0.32
N TYR A 5 7.62 1.09 -1.38
CA TYR A 5 7.23 0.41 -2.60
C TYR A 5 7.42 1.26 -3.87
N VAL A 6 7.17 0.68 -5.02
CA VAL A 6 7.27 1.31 -6.35
C VAL A 6 5.86 1.45 -6.93
N SER A 7 5.52 2.61 -7.43
CA SER A 7 4.26 2.92 -8.12
C SER A 7 4.54 3.90 -9.25
N THR A 8 4.73 3.38 -10.46
CA THR A 8 5.17 4.18 -11.63
C THR A 8 4.15 4.21 -12.75
N ARG A 9 3.08 3.42 -12.65
CA ARG A 9 2.03 3.36 -13.66
C ARG A 9 1.24 4.67 -13.73
N SER A 10 0.89 5.06 -14.95
CA SER A 10 0.05 6.24 -15.17
C SER A 10 -1.36 6.04 -14.60
N PRO A 11 -2.09 7.13 -14.27
CA PRO A 11 -3.49 7.04 -13.86
C PRO A 11 -4.37 6.36 -14.92
N GLU A 12 -4.08 6.55 -16.19
CA GLU A 12 -4.79 5.95 -17.32
C GLU A 12 -4.58 4.43 -17.35
N ASP A 13 -3.33 3.98 -17.21
CA ASP A 13 -3.00 2.55 -17.14
C ASP A 13 -3.69 1.88 -15.95
N LEU A 14 -3.63 2.52 -14.77
CA LEU A 14 -4.30 2.02 -13.57
C LEU A 14 -5.81 1.99 -13.74
N SER A 15 -6.41 3.02 -14.34
CA SER A 15 -7.85 3.04 -14.62
C SER A 15 -8.27 1.91 -15.55
N GLY A 16 -7.47 1.64 -16.59
CA GLY A 16 -7.71 0.49 -17.49
C GLY A 16 -7.59 -0.85 -16.76
N LEU A 17 -6.54 -1.05 -15.96
CA LEU A 17 -6.29 -2.29 -15.22
C LEU A 17 -7.38 -2.60 -14.18
N PHE A 18 -7.84 -1.59 -13.46
CA PHE A 18 -8.80 -1.75 -12.37
C PHE A 18 -10.24 -1.40 -12.76
N GLN A 19 -10.49 -1.08 -14.04
CA GLN A 19 -11.81 -0.74 -14.56
C GLN A 19 -12.48 0.41 -13.77
N THR A 20 -11.73 1.49 -13.53
CA THR A 20 -12.23 2.69 -12.87
C THR A 20 -12.58 3.75 -13.90
N ALA A 21 -13.44 4.70 -13.51
CA ALA A 21 -13.52 5.97 -14.23
C ALA A 21 -12.15 6.68 -14.18
N PRO A 22 -11.80 7.49 -15.21
CA PRO A 22 -10.61 8.31 -15.14
C PRO A 22 -10.62 9.19 -13.89
N PRO A 23 -9.51 9.30 -13.16
CA PRO A 23 -9.47 10.13 -11.96
C PRO A 23 -9.51 11.61 -12.31
N ASP A 24 -10.07 12.42 -11.41
CA ASP A 24 -9.85 13.86 -11.44
C ASP A 24 -8.37 14.14 -11.15
N VAL A 25 -7.64 14.59 -12.15
CA VAL A 25 -6.16 14.69 -12.14
C VAL A 25 -5.59 15.86 -11.31
N GLY A 26 -6.42 16.59 -10.54
CA GLY A 26 -5.96 17.80 -9.83
C GLY A 26 -4.86 17.58 -8.77
N GLU A 27 -4.75 16.40 -8.18
CA GLU A 27 -3.76 16.06 -7.14
C GLU A 27 -3.19 14.64 -7.33
N ALA A 28 -2.92 14.27 -8.59
CA ALA A 28 -2.36 12.97 -8.91
C ALA A 28 -0.96 12.81 -8.29
N PRO A 29 -0.70 11.72 -7.56
CA PRO A 29 0.67 11.42 -7.16
C PRO A 29 1.55 11.15 -8.37
N GLU A 30 2.74 11.74 -8.37
CA GLU A 30 3.74 11.51 -9.40
C GLU A 30 4.26 10.07 -9.39
N PRO A 31 4.70 9.52 -10.52
CA PRO A 31 5.37 8.23 -10.56
C PRO A 31 6.52 8.17 -9.57
N SER A 32 6.56 7.12 -8.75
CA SER A 32 7.59 6.99 -7.73
C SER A 32 8.21 5.60 -7.69
N TRP A 33 9.53 5.56 -7.75
CA TRP A 33 10.35 4.37 -7.50
C TRP A 33 10.68 4.19 -6.01
N ASN A 34 10.16 5.08 -5.15
CA ASN A 34 10.53 5.09 -3.73
C ASN A 34 9.42 5.67 -2.84
N VAL A 35 8.18 5.22 -3.04
CA VAL A 35 7.04 5.64 -2.22
C VAL A 35 7.32 5.35 -0.75
N ALA A 36 7.23 6.38 0.07
CA ALA A 36 7.49 6.33 1.51
C ALA A 36 6.22 6.56 2.35
N PRO A 37 6.22 6.16 3.62
CA PRO A 37 5.15 6.52 4.55
C PRO A 37 4.87 8.02 4.56
N THR A 38 3.59 8.36 4.57
CA THR A 38 3.01 9.70 4.50
C THR A 38 2.92 10.33 3.11
N ASP A 39 3.47 9.70 2.09
CA ASP A 39 3.25 10.14 0.71
C ASP A 39 1.79 9.94 0.28
N THR A 40 1.35 10.73 -0.70
CA THR A 40 0.10 10.52 -1.41
C THR A 40 0.28 9.39 -2.42
N VAL A 41 -0.68 8.46 -2.46
CA VAL A 41 -0.61 7.23 -3.26
C VAL A 41 -1.93 6.97 -3.95
N TRP A 42 -1.91 6.27 -5.08
CA TRP A 42 -3.12 5.81 -5.73
C TRP A 42 -3.77 4.68 -4.93
N ALA A 43 -5.09 4.74 -4.80
CA ALA A 43 -5.92 3.68 -4.26
C ALA A 43 -7.17 3.49 -5.12
N VAL A 44 -7.53 2.23 -5.37
CA VAL A 44 -8.78 1.83 -5.99
C VAL A 44 -9.78 1.52 -4.89
N LEU A 45 -10.93 2.14 -4.92
CA LEU A 45 -12.01 1.94 -3.96
C LEU A 45 -13.38 1.98 -4.64
N GLU A 46 -14.37 1.37 -4.02
CA GLU A 46 -15.77 1.46 -4.43
C GLU A 46 -16.58 2.24 -3.40
N ARG A 47 -17.46 3.09 -3.90
CA ARG A 47 -18.42 3.85 -3.09
C ARG A 47 -19.71 4.03 -3.85
N ALA A 48 -20.81 4.05 -3.11
CA ALA A 48 -22.08 4.50 -3.67
C ALA A 48 -21.96 5.98 -4.05
N ASP A 49 -22.30 6.28 -5.29
CA ASP A 49 -22.47 7.65 -5.74
C ASP A 49 -23.64 8.30 -4.99
N ARG A 50 -23.50 9.56 -4.61
CA ARG A 50 -24.48 10.24 -3.74
C ARG A 50 -25.82 10.52 -4.43
N GLU A 51 -25.79 10.68 -5.77
CA GLU A 51 -26.98 11.08 -6.53
C GLU A 51 -27.70 9.84 -7.07
N SER A 52 -26.96 8.92 -7.69
CA SER A 52 -27.52 7.72 -8.31
C SER A 52 -27.70 6.53 -7.35
N GLY A 53 -26.94 6.49 -6.26
CA GLY A 53 -26.85 5.35 -5.35
C GLY A 53 -26.12 4.13 -5.93
N LEU A 54 -25.62 4.22 -7.17
CA LEU A 54 -24.89 3.14 -7.82
C LEU A 54 -23.47 3.02 -7.25
N LEU A 55 -22.96 1.82 -7.13
CA LEU A 55 -21.57 1.58 -6.79
C LEU A 55 -20.66 2.01 -7.94
N GLU A 56 -19.71 2.86 -7.63
CA GLU A 56 -18.70 3.30 -8.57
C GLU A 56 -17.30 2.94 -8.06
N ARG A 57 -16.55 2.27 -8.94
CA ARG A 57 -15.13 2.02 -8.70
C ARG A 57 -14.34 3.23 -9.16
N ARG A 58 -13.52 3.77 -8.26
CA ARG A 58 -12.78 5.02 -8.49
C ARG A 58 -11.31 4.84 -8.14
N LEU A 59 -10.44 5.45 -8.94
CA LEU A 59 -9.03 5.67 -8.60
C LEU A 59 -8.91 7.00 -7.86
N ARG A 60 -8.40 6.99 -6.64
CA ARG A 60 -8.32 8.18 -5.77
C ARG A 60 -6.96 8.31 -5.11
N PRO A 61 -6.43 9.54 -4.98
CA PRO A 61 -5.25 9.80 -4.18
C PRO A 61 -5.59 9.70 -2.68
N LEU A 62 -4.80 8.92 -1.93
CA LEU A 62 -4.92 8.78 -0.47
C LEU A 62 -3.54 8.98 0.16
N ARG A 63 -3.50 9.51 1.37
CA ARG A 63 -2.26 9.61 2.15
C ARG A 63 -1.94 8.27 2.82
N TRP A 64 -0.76 7.73 2.59
CA TRP A 64 -0.34 6.46 3.20
C TRP A 64 0.04 6.63 4.67
N GLY A 65 -0.69 5.98 5.53
CA GLY A 65 -0.66 6.05 6.99
C GLY A 65 -2.05 6.39 7.51
N LEU A 66 -2.87 5.34 7.76
CA LEU A 66 -4.26 5.48 8.16
C LEU A 66 -4.37 6.25 9.48
N VAL A 67 -5.24 7.26 9.50
CA VAL A 67 -5.56 8.03 10.68
C VAL A 67 -6.98 7.67 11.11
N PRO A 68 -7.17 6.99 12.25
CA PRO A 68 -8.51 6.71 12.76
C PRO A 68 -9.30 7.99 13.01
N SER A 69 -10.62 7.94 12.79
CA SER A 69 -11.50 9.12 12.94
C SER A 69 -11.46 9.78 14.32
N TRP A 70 -11.06 9.03 15.35
CA TRP A 70 -10.92 9.52 16.73
C TRP A 70 -9.53 10.07 17.07
N SER A 71 -8.56 9.97 16.15
CA SER A 71 -7.20 10.48 16.36
C SER A 71 -7.20 12.01 16.45
N LYS A 72 -6.26 12.54 17.25
CA LYS A 72 -6.11 13.98 17.46
C LYS A 72 -5.09 14.62 16.51
N SER A 73 -4.34 13.81 15.77
CA SER A 73 -3.25 14.31 14.93
C SER A 73 -3.10 13.48 13.65
N LEU A 74 -2.89 14.16 12.53
CA LEU A 74 -2.51 13.54 11.25
C LEU A 74 -1.21 12.74 11.36
N ALA A 75 -0.30 13.14 12.26
CA ALA A 75 0.98 12.48 12.47
C ALA A 75 0.85 11.04 13.02
N ASP A 76 -0.28 10.71 13.65
CA ASP A 76 -0.54 9.34 14.16
C ASP A 76 -0.56 8.31 13.03
N GLY A 77 -0.92 8.71 11.80
CA GLY A 77 -0.91 7.86 10.62
C GLY A 77 0.46 7.27 10.32
N ALA A 78 1.55 7.95 10.62
CA ALA A 78 2.91 7.44 10.36
C ALA A 78 3.22 6.10 11.08
N ARG A 79 2.47 5.74 12.11
CA ARG A 79 2.57 4.47 12.84
C ARG A 79 1.59 3.42 12.34
N MET A 80 0.68 3.78 11.45
CA MET A 80 -0.41 2.94 10.93
C MET A 80 -0.32 2.75 9.42
N ILE A 81 0.90 2.60 8.91
CA ILE A 81 1.18 2.33 7.50
C ILE A 81 0.84 0.89 7.11
N ASN A 82 0.80 -0.03 8.09
CA ASN A 82 0.45 -1.43 7.89
C ASN A 82 -0.54 -1.93 8.94
N ALA A 83 -1.46 -2.79 8.51
CA ALA A 83 -2.35 -3.58 9.35
C ALA A 83 -2.05 -5.08 9.17
N ARG A 84 -1.97 -5.85 10.24
CA ARG A 84 -1.74 -7.30 10.15
C ARG A 84 -3.05 -8.02 9.85
N VAL A 85 -3.07 -8.91 8.85
CA VAL A 85 -4.24 -9.68 8.46
C VAL A 85 -4.85 -10.45 9.63
N GLU A 86 -4.03 -10.94 10.54
CA GLU A 86 -4.45 -11.75 11.68
C GLU A 86 -5.32 -10.98 12.69
N THR A 87 -5.16 -9.66 12.76
CA THR A 87 -5.82 -8.83 13.79
C THR A 87 -6.55 -7.60 13.25
N VAL A 88 -6.56 -7.40 11.94
CA VAL A 88 -7.13 -6.21 11.29
C VAL A 88 -8.62 -6.04 11.58
N HIS A 89 -9.36 -7.13 11.65
CA HIS A 89 -10.81 -7.17 11.91
C HIS A 89 -11.19 -6.85 13.37
N GLU A 90 -10.25 -6.96 14.30
CA GLU A 90 -10.48 -6.77 15.74
C GLU A 90 -9.99 -5.42 16.26
N LYS A 91 -8.83 -4.96 15.72
CA LYS A 91 -8.17 -3.76 16.26
C LYS A 91 -9.03 -2.51 16.09
N PRO A 92 -9.22 -1.70 17.16
CA PRO A 92 -10.06 -0.51 17.13
C PRO A 92 -9.71 0.48 16.01
N ALA A 93 -8.42 0.58 15.65
CA ALA A 93 -7.95 1.45 14.59
C ALA A 93 -8.40 1.01 13.19
N PHE A 94 -8.66 -0.28 12.98
CA PHE A 94 -8.87 -0.86 11.66
C PHE A 94 -10.24 -1.51 11.47
N ARG A 95 -10.85 -2.08 12.52
CA ARG A 95 -12.06 -2.91 12.42
C ARG A 95 -13.21 -2.26 11.67
N ARG A 96 -13.41 -0.92 11.84
CA ARG A 96 -14.48 -0.19 11.17
C ARG A 96 -14.17 0.01 9.68
N ALA A 97 -12.92 0.31 9.36
CA ALA A 97 -12.48 0.41 7.97
C ALA A 97 -12.49 -0.96 7.29
N PHE A 98 -12.12 -2.03 8.00
CA PHE A 98 -12.18 -3.40 7.50
C PHE A 98 -13.58 -3.80 7.06
N ALA A 99 -14.60 -3.47 7.84
CA ALA A 99 -15.99 -3.77 7.50
C ALA A 99 -16.52 -2.97 6.29
N LYS A 100 -16.10 -1.70 6.12
CA LYS A 100 -16.80 -0.78 5.19
C LYS A 100 -15.92 0.01 4.23
N ARG A 101 -14.64 0.13 4.47
CA ARG A 101 -13.73 1.01 3.73
C ARG A 101 -12.45 0.27 3.32
N ARG A 102 -12.62 -0.58 2.34
CA ARG A 102 -11.55 -1.38 1.76
C ARG A 102 -11.10 -0.77 0.45
N CYS A 103 -9.83 -0.92 0.14
CA CYS A 103 -9.24 -0.44 -1.10
C CYS A 103 -8.18 -1.41 -1.60
N LEU A 104 -7.74 -1.20 -2.83
CA LEU A 104 -6.54 -1.81 -3.38
C LEU A 104 -5.51 -0.70 -3.60
N LEU A 105 -4.26 -0.99 -3.25
CA LEU A 105 -3.13 -0.09 -3.45
C LEU A 105 -2.25 -0.68 -4.55
N PRO A 106 -2.27 -0.11 -5.77
CA PRO A 106 -1.45 -0.58 -6.87
C PRO A 106 0.04 -0.37 -6.63
N ALA A 107 0.84 -1.38 -6.90
CA ALA A 107 2.30 -1.32 -6.81
C ALA A 107 2.97 -2.14 -7.90
N ASP A 108 4.09 -1.67 -8.44
CA ASP A 108 4.95 -2.45 -9.34
C ASP A 108 5.79 -3.48 -8.56
N GLY A 109 5.94 -3.29 -7.25
CA GLY A 109 6.65 -4.13 -6.31
C GLY A 109 7.00 -3.35 -5.04
N PHE A 110 7.61 -4.01 -4.08
CA PHE A 110 7.93 -3.41 -2.79
C PHE A 110 9.37 -3.69 -2.38
N TYR A 111 9.86 -2.90 -1.42
CA TYR A 111 11.18 -3.11 -0.85
C TYR A 111 11.09 -3.71 0.55
N GLU A 112 12.04 -4.60 0.83
CA GLU A 112 12.32 -5.11 2.16
C GLU A 112 13.83 -5.20 2.40
N TRP A 113 14.23 -5.21 3.66
CA TRP A 113 15.62 -5.14 4.07
C TRP A 113 16.05 -6.36 4.85
N GLN A 114 17.02 -7.08 4.33
CA GLN A 114 17.69 -8.17 5.04
C GLN A 114 18.83 -7.61 5.87
N SER A 115 18.91 -8.01 7.14
CA SER A 115 20.04 -7.67 7.99
C SER A 115 21.23 -8.56 7.64
N VAL A 116 22.32 -7.94 7.26
CA VAL A 116 23.61 -8.62 7.00
C VAL A 116 24.51 -8.38 8.21
N PRO A 117 24.93 -9.44 8.93
CA PRO A 117 25.79 -9.32 10.10
C PRO A 117 27.19 -8.81 9.73
N ALA A 118 27.88 -8.25 10.70
CA ALA A 118 29.30 -7.90 10.53
C ALA A 118 30.13 -9.14 10.22
N SER A 119 31.09 -8.99 9.31
CA SER A 119 32.05 -10.08 8.96
C SER A 119 33.43 -9.50 8.75
N GLY A 120 34.42 -9.96 9.50
CA GLY A 120 35.76 -9.41 9.48
C GLY A 120 35.77 -7.91 9.83
N ALA A 121 36.35 -7.10 8.94
CA ALA A 121 36.38 -5.64 9.09
C ALA A 121 35.09 -4.94 8.61
N ALA A 122 34.15 -5.65 7.96
CA ALA A 122 32.93 -5.07 7.45
C ALA A 122 31.87 -4.94 8.58
N LYS A 123 31.26 -3.75 8.66
CA LYS A 123 30.18 -3.46 9.63
C LYS A 123 28.88 -4.14 9.19
N ALA A 124 28.02 -4.44 10.19
CA ALA A 124 26.66 -4.88 9.90
C ALA A 124 25.90 -3.80 9.12
N TYR A 125 25.10 -4.21 8.13
CA TYR A 125 24.28 -3.30 7.32
C TYR A 125 22.95 -3.97 6.95
N LYS A 126 22.04 -3.20 6.34
CA LYS A 126 20.80 -3.70 5.78
C LYS A 126 20.89 -3.67 4.26
N GLN A 127 20.80 -4.85 3.64
CA GLN A 127 20.72 -4.98 2.20
C GLN A 127 19.26 -4.84 1.75
N PRO A 128 18.91 -3.84 0.94
CA PRO A 128 17.59 -3.73 0.37
C PRO A 128 17.41 -4.73 -0.78
N TYR A 129 16.21 -5.26 -0.87
CA TYR A 129 15.73 -6.11 -1.94
C TYR A 129 14.47 -5.50 -2.54
N PHE A 130 14.36 -5.54 -3.86
CA PHE A 130 13.13 -5.27 -4.58
C PHE A 130 12.41 -6.59 -4.85
N ILE A 131 11.14 -6.65 -4.51
CA ILE A 131 10.30 -7.84 -4.58
C ILE A 131 9.07 -7.50 -5.40
N ARG A 132 8.81 -8.27 -6.46
CA ARG A 132 7.66 -8.08 -7.36
C ARG A 132 7.11 -9.41 -7.86
N PRO A 133 5.87 -9.46 -8.40
CA PRO A 133 5.41 -10.62 -9.16
C PRO A 133 6.33 -10.92 -10.36
N GLU A 134 6.51 -12.19 -10.69
CA GLU A 134 7.12 -12.57 -11.97
C GLU A 134 6.20 -12.08 -13.11
N GLY A 135 6.78 -11.58 -14.22
CA GLY A 135 6.01 -11.13 -15.39
C GLY A 135 5.61 -9.66 -15.40
N GLU A 136 6.07 -8.84 -14.45
CA GLU A 136 5.83 -7.38 -14.41
C GLU A 136 4.36 -6.98 -14.19
N GLU A 137 3.56 -7.86 -13.62
CA GLU A 137 2.18 -7.58 -13.25
C GLU A 137 2.11 -6.55 -12.09
N VAL A 138 1.06 -5.73 -12.11
CA VAL A 138 0.80 -4.80 -11.01
C VAL A 138 0.23 -5.57 -9.83
N MET A 139 0.86 -5.43 -8.67
CA MET A 139 0.33 -5.95 -7.42
C MET A 139 -0.86 -5.11 -6.96
N ALA A 140 -1.99 -5.73 -6.70
CA ALA A 140 -3.11 -5.08 -6.01
C ALA A 140 -3.01 -5.39 -4.51
N MET A 141 -2.30 -4.57 -3.76
CA MET A 141 -2.16 -4.76 -2.32
C MET A 141 -3.47 -4.45 -1.62
N ALA A 142 -4.00 -5.41 -0.85
CA ALA A 142 -5.19 -5.18 -0.02
C ALA A 142 -4.92 -4.06 1.00
N GLY A 143 -5.85 -3.14 1.10
CA GLY A 143 -5.73 -1.99 1.99
C GLY A 143 -7.06 -1.57 2.59
N LEU A 144 -6.95 -0.68 3.55
CA LEU A 144 -8.09 -0.01 4.18
C LEU A 144 -7.91 1.49 4.05
N TYR A 145 -9.02 2.23 4.04
CA TYR A 145 -8.97 3.68 4.06
C TYR A 145 -9.89 4.25 5.13
N GLU A 146 -9.60 5.49 5.55
CA GLU A 146 -10.39 6.25 6.53
C GLU A 146 -10.40 7.72 6.16
N PHE A 147 -11.49 8.38 6.51
CA PHE A 147 -11.59 9.84 6.48
C PHE A 147 -11.37 10.39 7.88
N TRP A 148 -10.42 11.29 7.98
CA TRP A 148 -10.11 11.95 9.24
C TRP A 148 -10.33 13.47 9.10
N ARG A 149 -11.05 14.02 10.06
CA ARG A 149 -11.33 15.45 10.18
C ARG A 149 -10.24 16.08 11.05
N ASP A 150 -9.56 17.08 10.52
CA ASP A 150 -8.56 17.82 11.31
C ASP A 150 -9.26 18.71 12.34
N PRO A 151 -9.13 18.44 13.65
CA PRO A 151 -9.76 19.24 14.69
C PRO A 151 -9.19 20.66 14.81
N ALA A 152 -8.02 20.92 14.23
CA ALA A 152 -7.41 22.26 14.25
C ALA A 152 -7.98 23.20 13.18
N VAL A 153 -8.69 22.67 12.18
CA VAL A 153 -9.31 23.47 11.11
C VAL A 153 -10.75 23.76 11.52
N ALA A 154 -11.12 25.02 11.68
CA ALA A 154 -12.48 25.39 12.15
C ALA A 154 -13.54 25.22 11.07
N ASP A 155 -13.21 25.49 9.82
CA ASP A 155 -14.10 25.45 8.66
C ASP A 155 -14.12 24.03 8.06
N ASP A 156 -15.29 23.39 8.05
CA ASP A 156 -15.48 22.04 7.51
C ASP A 156 -15.36 21.98 5.98
N ASP A 157 -15.56 23.08 5.30
CA ASP A 157 -15.47 23.19 3.84
C ASP A 157 -14.05 23.56 3.37
N ALA A 158 -13.14 23.85 4.30
CA ALA A 158 -11.76 24.11 3.93
C ALA A 158 -11.10 22.86 3.33
N PRO A 159 -10.32 23.00 2.24
CA PRO A 159 -9.66 21.86 1.57
C PRO A 159 -8.78 21.01 2.51
N THR A 160 -8.25 21.62 3.57
CA THR A 160 -7.40 20.96 4.57
C THR A 160 -8.18 20.35 5.74
N ALA A 161 -9.50 20.50 5.78
CA ALA A 161 -10.33 20.02 6.88
C ALA A 161 -10.43 18.49 6.91
N TRP A 162 -10.41 17.85 5.74
CA TRP A 162 -10.61 16.41 5.62
C TRP A 162 -9.45 15.74 4.90
N TRP A 163 -8.97 14.66 5.47
CA TRP A 163 -7.92 13.82 4.93
C TRP A 163 -8.44 12.42 4.66
N ALA A 164 -8.20 11.95 3.45
CA ALA A 164 -8.39 10.55 3.10
C ALA A 164 -7.05 9.82 3.26
N THR A 165 -7.02 8.82 4.14
CA THR A 165 -5.80 8.11 4.54
C THR A 165 -5.96 6.61 4.35
N CYS A 166 -4.86 5.87 4.13
CA CYS A 166 -4.90 4.43 3.88
C CYS A 166 -3.81 3.65 4.63
N THR A 167 -3.98 2.35 4.72
CA THR A 167 -2.99 1.40 5.26
C THR A 167 -2.93 0.16 4.39
N ILE A 168 -1.77 -0.48 4.31
CA ILE A 168 -1.56 -1.75 3.60
C ILE A 168 -1.79 -2.91 4.57
N ILE A 169 -2.57 -3.91 4.15
CA ILE A 169 -2.70 -5.17 4.90
C ILE A 169 -1.48 -6.03 4.60
N THR A 170 -0.88 -6.61 5.65
CA THR A 170 0.29 -7.47 5.53
C THR A 170 0.00 -8.86 6.05
N THR A 171 0.63 -9.85 5.44
CA THR A 171 0.57 -11.27 5.79
C THR A 171 1.96 -11.83 6.05
N GLU A 172 2.07 -13.09 6.47
CA GLU A 172 3.33 -13.82 6.51
C GLU A 172 3.91 -13.93 5.10
N ALA A 173 5.22 -13.73 5.00
CA ALA A 173 5.89 -13.82 3.73
C ALA A 173 6.09 -15.28 3.31
N THR A 174 5.86 -15.55 2.03
CA THR A 174 6.02 -16.87 1.41
C THR A 174 7.26 -16.89 0.51
N ASP A 175 7.67 -18.08 0.09
CA ASP A 175 8.71 -18.32 -0.92
C ASP A 175 10.05 -17.58 -0.66
N SER A 176 10.57 -16.97 -1.71
CA SER A 176 11.84 -16.22 -1.69
C SER A 176 11.76 -14.94 -0.86
N ALA A 177 10.59 -14.29 -0.77
CA ALA A 177 10.39 -13.10 0.05
C ALA A 177 10.59 -13.38 1.54
N GLY A 178 10.18 -14.56 2.01
CA GLY A 178 10.36 -15.01 3.40
C GLY A 178 11.81 -15.08 3.85
N ARG A 179 12.76 -15.23 2.91
CA ARG A 179 14.19 -15.20 3.20
C ARG A 179 14.73 -13.79 3.48
N VAL A 180 14.04 -12.77 3.00
CA VAL A 180 14.41 -11.36 3.22
C VAL A 180 13.75 -10.82 4.50
N HIS A 181 12.43 -11.01 4.63
CA HIS A 181 11.66 -10.52 5.76
C HIS A 181 10.45 -11.44 6.01
N PRO A 182 10.04 -11.70 7.28
CA PRO A 182 8.92 -12.61 7.59
C PRO A 182 7.53 -12.06 7.24
N ARG A 183 7.42 -10.81 6.80
CA ARG A 183 6.15 -10.17 6.41
C ARG A 183 6.23 -9.59 5.01
N MET A 184 5.11 -9.64 4.28
CA MET A 184 4.94 -9.01 2.98
C MET A 184 3.55 -8.35 2.86
N PRO A 185 3.33 -7.42 1.91
CA PRO A 185 1.99 -6.97 1.55
C PRO A 185 1.13 -8.15 1.11
N LEU A 186 -0.15 -8.12 1.49
CA LEU A 186 -1.11 -9.09 0.98
C LEU A 186 -1.66 -8.58 -0.34
N ALA A 187 -1.33 -9.24 -1.44
CA ALA A 187 -1.90 -8.96 -2.75
C ALA A 187 -3.13 -9.84 -3.00
N LEU A 188 -4.15 -9.29 -3.65
CA LEU A 188 -5.34 -10.01 -4.07
C LEU A 188 -5.28 -10.36 -5.56
N ALA A 189 -5.90 -11.48 -5.92
CA ALA A 189 -6.11 -11.85 -7.31
C ALA A 189 -7.23 -11.01 -7.95
N PRO A 190 -7.22 -10.78 -9.27
CA PRO A 190 -8.28 -10.01 -9.94
C PRO A 190 -9.68 -10.52 -9.70
N ALA A 191 -9.86 -11.85 -9.52
CA ALA A 191 -11.14 -12.47 -9.24
C ALA A 191 -11.76 -12.03 -7.89
N ASP A 192 -10.93 -11.55 -6.95
CA ASP A 192 -11.36 -11.17 -5.61
C ASP A 192 -11.60 -9.67 -5.44
N TYR A 193 -11.30 -8.85 -6.48
CA TYR A 193 -11.39 -7.39 -6.37
C TYR A 193 -12.80 -6.90 -6.09
N GLU A 194 -13.79 -7.44 -6.79
CA GLU A 194 -15.20 -7.05 -6.63
C GLU A 194 -15.68 -7.33 -5.21
N ALA A 195 -15.51 -8.56 -4.74
CA ALA A 195 -15.92 -8.97 -3.40
C ALA A 195 -15.17 -8.18 -2.28
N TRP A 196 -13.89 -7.86 -2.51
CA TRP A 196 -13.10 -7.07 -1.55
C TRP A 196 -13.54 -5.60 -1.49
N LEU A 197 -13.83 -4.99 -2.65
CA LEU A 197 -14.15 -3.57 -2.74
C LEU A 197 -15.60 -3.25 -2.40
N ASP A 198 -16.53 -4.19 -2.52
CA ASP A 198 -17.96 -3.99 -2.28
C ASP A 198 -18.24 -3.53 -0.83
N PRO A 199 -18.62 -2.28 -0.57
CA PRO A 199 -18.85 -1.76 0.78
C PRO A 199 -20.08 -2.36 1.47
N SER A 200 -20.96 -3.07 0.73
CA SER A 200 -22.14 -3.77 1.28
C SER A 200 -21.78 -5.13 1.87
N HIS A 201 -20.63 -5.69 1.51
CA HIS A 201 -20.11 -6.94 2.04
C HIS A 201 -19.43 -6.66 3.38
N GLU A 202 -20.15 -6.82 4.49
CA GLU A 202 -19.70 -6.44 5.82
C GLU A 202 -19.36 -7.62 6.74
N ASP A 203 -19.60 -8.86 6.33
CA ASP A 203 -19.33 -10.04 7.15
C ASP A 203 -17.82 -10.23 7.37
N PRO A 204 -17.32 -10.15 8.62
CA PRO A 204 -15.89 -10.22 8.88
C PRO A 204 -15.27 -11.58 8.54
N GLU A 205 -16.04 -12.68 8.67
CA GLU A 205 -15.51 -14.03 8.40
C GLU A 205 -15.36 -14.26 6.89
N GLU A 206 -16.33 -13.81 6.10
CA GLU A 206 -16.24 -13.87 4.64
C GLU A 206 -15.12 -12.98 4.11
N LEU A 207 -14.98 -11.74 4.64
CA LEU A 207 -13.87 -10.85 4.30
C LEU A 207 -12.49 -11.43 4.68
N ARG A 208 -12.41 -12.13 5.81
CA ARG A 208 -11.18 -12.83 6.21
C ARG A 208 -10.87 -14.00 5.28
N ALA A 209 -11.90 -14.71 4.81
CA ALA A 209 -11.73 -15.81 3.86
C ALA A 209 -11.12 -15.33 2.52
N LEU A 210 -11.50 -14.14 2.03
CA LEU A 210 -10.87 -13.51 0.85
C LEU A 210 -9.37 -13.26 1.07
N LEU A 211 -8.98 -12.90 2.29
CA LEU A 211 -7.57 -12.63 2.61
C LEU A 211 -6.76 -13.89 2.92
N ALA A 212 -7.40 -15.03 3.12
CA ALA A 212 -6.73 -16.30 3.43
C ALA A 212 -6.01 -16.92 2.21
N ALA A 213 -6.42 -16.54 1.00
CA ALA A 213 -5.81 -16.99 -0.24
C ALA A 213 -5.21 -15.78 -1.00
N PRO A 214 -4.05 -15.27 -0.57
CA PRO A 214 -3.40 -14.18 -1.29
C PRO A 214 -3.12 -14.58 -2.73
N ALA A 215 -3.03 -13.59 -3.63
CA ALA A 215 -2.74 -13.82 -5.04
C ALA A 215 -1.59 -14.80 -5.18
N GLY A 216 -1.85 -15.91 -5.84
CA GLY A 216 -0.83 -16.91 -6.17
C GLY A 216 0.15 -16.31 -7.18
N GLY A 217 1.32 -16.93 -7.29
CA GLY A 217 2.36 -16.52 -8.24
C GLY A 217 3.72 -16.48 -7.56
N ARG A 218 4.76 -16.62 -8.38
CA ARG A 218 6.13 -16.54 -7.88
C ARG A 218 6.55 -15.08 -7.78
N LEU A 219 7.36 -14.81 -6.77
CA LEU A 219 7.95 -13.49 -6.57
C LEU A 219 9.40 -13.48 -7.06
N ASP A 220 9.72 -12.51 -7.90
CA ASP A 220 11.09 -12.14 -8.24
C ASP A 220 11.65 -11.31 -7.09
N VAL A 221 12.81 -11.74 -6.56
CA VAL A 221 13.47 -11.11 -5.41
C VAL A 221 14.91 -10.82 -5.79
N ARG A 222 15.24 -9.56 -5.95
CA ARG A 222 16.58 -9.12 -6.33
C ARG A 222 17.14 -8.08 -5.36
N ALA A 223 18.42 -8.19 -5.07
CA ALA A 223 19.14 -7.16 -4.32
C ALA A 223 19.22 -5.88 -5.15
N VAL A 224 19.09 -4.74 -4.50
CA VAL A 224 19.19 -3.42 -5.14
C VAL A 224 20.15 -2.51 -4.38
N SER A 225 20.48 -1.37 -4.99
CA SER A 225 21.37 -0.37 -4.39
C SER A 225 20.84 0.16 -3.08
N THR A 226 21.74 0.40 -2.11
CA THR A 226 21.41 1.08 -0.84
C THR A 226 20.97 2.54 -1.02
N ALA A 227 21.05 3.09 -2.22
CA ALA A 227 20.52 4.42 -2.55
C ALA A 227 19.03 4.56 -2.21
N VAL A 228 18.25 3.46 -2.28
CA VAL A 228 16.83 3.43 -1.89
C VAL A 228 16.60 3.78 -0.40
N ASN A 229 17.61 3.66 0.45
CA ASN A 229 17.49 4.01 1.87
C ASN A 229 17.17 5.49 2.09
N ASN A 230 17.63 6.36 1.20
CA ASN A 230 17.29 7.78 1.26
C ASN A 230 15.96 8.02 0.53
N VAL A 231 14.94 8.45 1.27
CA VAL A 231 13.58 8.74 0.75
C VAL A 231 13.54 9.86 -0.30
N ARG A 232 14.60 10.68 -0.40
CA ARG A 232 14.71 11.76 -1.40
C ARG A 232 15.15 11.26 -2.76
N ASN A 233 15.72 10.06 -2.83
CA ASN A 233 16.10 9.46 -4.11
C ASN A 233 14.84 8.86 -4.75
N ASN A 234 14.60 9.23 -6.00
CA ASN A 234 13.45 8.75 -6.77
C ASN A 234 13.86 8.64 -8.25
N GLY A 235 13.93 7.44 -8.77
CA GLY A 235 14.28 7.17 -10.15
C GLY A 235 14.49 5.68 -10.43
N PRO A 236 14.46 5.26 -11.72
CA PRO A 236 14.58 3.87 -12.11
C PRO A 236 15.92 3.23 -11.71
N GLU A 237 16.97 4.03 -11.49
CA GLU A 237 18.29 3.56 -11.04
C GLU A 237 18.25 2.88 -9.67
N LEU A 238 17.19 3.14 -8.86
CA LEU A 238 17.01 2.48 -7.57
C LEU A 238 16.72 0.99 -7.70
N LEU A 239 16.25 0.56 -8.86
CA LEU A 239 15.99 -0.84 -9.20
C LEU A 239 17.22 -1.55 -9.76
N ALA A 240 18.32 -0.84 -9.98
CA ALA A 240 19.56 -1.45 -10.46
C ALA A 240 20.17 -2.38 -9.40
N GLU A 241 20.86 -3.40 -9.87
CA GLU A 241 21.67 -4.27 -9.00
C GLU A 241 22.71 -3.45 -8.22
N PRO A 242 23.03 -3.86 -6.98
CA PRO A 242 24.09 -3.19 -6.23
C PRO A 242 25.39 -3.23 -7.02
N SER A 243 26.06 -2.09 -7.17
CA SER A 243 27.44 -2.10 -7.67
C SER A 243 28.26 -3.00 -6.76
N ALA A 244 29.06 -3.90 -7.36
CA ALA A 244 30.00 -4.70 -6.58
C ALA A 244 30.81 -3.76 -5.68
N PRO A 245 31.01 -4.10 -4.38
CA PRO A 245 31.88 -3.30 -3.54
C PRO A 245 33.23 -3.18 -4.25
N GLY A 246 33.63 -1.95 -4.55
CA GLY A 246 34.88 -1.69 -5.22
C GLY A 246 36.02 -2.42 -4.49
N ARG A 247 36.79 -3.18 -5.27
CA ARG A 247 37.98 -3.88 -4.78
C ARG A 247 39.01 -2.86 -4.35
#